data_d044e4fd0598c5d455906e7a54abb4d3
#
_entry.id   d044e4fd0598c5d455906e7a54abb4d3
#
_cell.length_a   1.000
_cell.length_b   1.000
_cell.length_c   1.000
_cell.angle_alpha   90.00
_cell.angle_beta   90.00
_cell.angle_gamma   90.00
#
_symmetry.space_group_name_H-M   'P 1'
#
loop_
_entity.id
_entity.type
_entity.pdbx_description
1 polymer ?
#
loop_
_entity_poly.entity_id
_entity_poly.type
_entity_poly.pdbx_seq_one_letter_code
_entity_poly.pdbx_strand_id
1 'polypeptide(L)'
;MSTNVPVRTATDRITYDDLYARWEKGNWSATAIDFSEDARQWQEEFTDFEREAALWNYALFFWGEDAVADGLSPYIDAAPREEQKYFLATQQVDEARHAVFFSRFMGEVAGVGGGDVGGRLASIEPQLTWGFRKTFACLEDMSALLRRKPTKSNLAAAIALYHLVIEATLAQPGQHFITSYLEQRNLLPGFREGMENVALDEQRHIGFGVKLLSDLCRDDDECKQAVADMLREVIPYTAAVLVPPGWDRRYTEVFGFTLEEIGAEGAASLETKLRSAGLPMEELPGPPIFSPGMEPLERAKLGQRLVYGGILGEKTGPPRRDPETMQAIFQMLLGGLDRRGVPSEPGTIQWDFRDADPWHLVVANGDTRVEPGRVESPTVTIECRYEDWADLLGGREHPLKLAALRRLRPKGDLRWLWRARRMFPS
;
A
#
# COMPACT_ATOMS: atom_id res chain seq x y z
N MET A 1 -23.41 30.30 -29.59
CA MET A 1 -23.42 29.82 -28.19
C MET A 1 -23.29 28.31 -28.23
N SER A 2 -22.11 27.81 -28.03
CA SER A 2 -21.84 26.35 -27.94
C SER A 2 -22.27 25.91 -26.55
N THR A 3 -23.34 25.13 -26.45
CA THR A 3 -23.74 24.51 -25.19
C THR A 3 -22.80 23.36 -24.94
N ASN A 4 -21.78 23.60 -24.09
CA ASN A 4 -20.97 22.53 -23.49
C ASN A 4 -21.91 21.70 -22.60
N VAL A 5 -22.49 20.64 -23.15
CA VAL A 5 -23.14 19.61 -22.34
C VAL A 5 -22.01 18.85 -21.62
N PRO A 6 -21.97 18.86 -20.27
CA PRO A 6 -20.94 18.13 -19.57
C PRO A 6 -21.00 16.65 -19.93
N VAL A 7 -19.86 16.07 -20.28
CA VAL A 7 -19.74 14.63 -20.55
C VAL A 7 -20.09 13.91 -19.25
N ARG A 8 -21.23 13.20 -19.23
CA ARG A 8 -21.62 12.38 -18.07
C ARG A 8 -20.62 11.25 -17.89
N THR A 9 -19.94 11.22 -16.76
CA THR A 9 -19.07 10.12 -16.35
C THR A 9 -19.89 8.89 -15.98
N ALA A 10 -19.26 7.71 -15.91
CA ALA A 10 -19.93 6.48 -15.46
C ALA A 10 -20.53 6.65 -14.05
N THR A 11 -19.90 7.46 -13.20
CA THR A 11 -20.32 7.80 -11.84
C THR A 11 -21.60 8.65 -11.79
N ASP A 12 -21.93 9.40 -12.85
CA ASP A 12 -23.18 10.18 -12.92
C ASP A 12 -24.42 9.31 -13.16
N ARG A 13 -24.24 8.02 -13.51
CA ARG A 13 -25.32 7.07 -13.78
C ARG A 13 -25.75 6.26 -12.56
N ILE A 14 -24.91 6.16 -11.53
CA ILE A 14 -25.17 5.44 -10.29
C ILE A 14 -25.60 6.45 -9.24
N THR A 15 -26.74 6.22 -8.60
CA THR A 15 -27.21 7.05 -7.48
C THR A 15 -26.84 6.39 -6.13
N TYR A 16 -26.84 7.16 -5.06
CA TYR A 16 -26.67 6.61 -3.70
C TYR A 16 -27.85 5.71 -3.32
N ASP A 17 -29.07 6.04 -3.78
CA ASP A 17 -30.26 5.22 -3.57
C ASP A 17 -30.15 3.86 -4.29
N ASP A 18 -29.58 3.82 -5.51
CA ASP A 18 -29.31 2.55 -6.21
C ASP A 18 -28.31 1.67 -5.43
N LEU A 19 -27.29 2.27 -4.85
CA LEU A 19 -26.30 1.55 -4.03
C LEU A 19 -26.94 1.00 -2.75
N TYR A 20 -27.76 1.81 -2.08
CA TYR A 20 -28.52 1.38 -0.89
C TYR A 20 -29.51 0.23 -1.23
N ALA A 21 -30.27 0.37 -2.30
CA ALA A 21 -31.19 -0.68 -2.75
C ALA A 21 -30.49 -2.01 -3.12
N ARG A 22 -29.26 -1.94 -3.64
CA ARG A 22 -28.43 -3.14 -3.87
C ARG A 22 -28.00 -3.78 -2.57
N TRP A 23 -27.66 -3.00 -1.54
CA TRP A 23 -27.34 -3.50 -0.22
C TRP A 23 -28.49 -4.28 0.40
N GLU A 24 -29.74 -3.73 0.37
CA GLU A 24 -30.91 -4.44 0.89
C GLU A 24 -31.14 -5.80 0.22
N LYS A 25 -30.87 -5.90 -1.09
CA LYS A 25 -31.03 -7.13 -1.87
C LYS A 25 -29.91 -8.14 -1.67
N GLY A 26 -28.71 -7.67 -1.34
CA GLY A 26 -27.51 -8.47 -1.21
C GLY A 26 -27.22 -8.94 0.24
N ASN A 27 -28.13 -8.75 1.19
CA ASN A 27 -27.89 -9.11 2.58
C ASN A 27 -27.70 -10.61 2.76
N TRP A 28 -26.67 -11.00 3.50
CA TRP A 28 -26.31 -12.39 3.81
C TRP A 28 -25.99 -12.57 5.29
N SER A 29 -25.85 -13.81 5.75
CA SER A 29 -25.60 -14.14 7.16
C SER A 29 -24.25 -14.83 7.34
N ALA A 30 -23.28 -14.15 7.92
CA ALA A 30 -21.99 -14.74 8.29
C ALA A 30 -22.11 -15.93 9.23
N THR A 31 -23.16 -15.95 10.08
CA THR A 31 -23.39 -17.04 11.04
C THR A 31 -24.07 -18.26 10.44
N ALA A 32 -24.62 -18.16 9.22
CA ALA A 32 -25.27 -19.27 8.52
C ALA A 32 -24.31 -20.09 7.63
N ILE A 33 -23.11 -19.58 7.35
CA ILE A 33 -22.12 -20.31 6.54
C ILE A 33 -21.69 -21.58 7.27
N ASP A 34 -21.73 -22.70 6.56
CA ASP A 34 -21.28 -24.01 7.06
C ASP A 34 -19.80 -24.24 6.76
N PHE A 35 -18.99 -24.38 7.80
CA PHE A 35 -17.55 -24.65 7.72
C PHE A 35 -17.18 -26.11 8.00
N SER A 36 -18.14 -27.03 8.04
CA SER A 36 -17.87 -28.43 8.39
C SER A 36 -16.90 -29.11 7.43
N GLU A 37 -17.08 -28.90 6.10
CA GLU A 37 -16.20 -29.43 5.07
C GLU A 37 -14.86 -28.67 5.04
N ASP A 38 -14.88 -27.36 5.28
CA ASP A 38 -13.66 -26.55 5.38
C ASP A 38 -12.74 -27.03 6.49
N ALA A 39 -13.28 -27.36 7.66
CA ALA A 39 -12.53 -27.89 8.79
C ALA A 39 -11.86 -29.23 8.46
N ARG A 40 -12.57 -30.12 7.74
CA ARG A 40 -12.01 -31.38 7.25
C ARG A 40 -10.88 -31.15 6.26
N GLN A 41 -11.13 -30.35 5.20
CA GLN A 41 -10.15 -30.10 4.15
C GLN A 41 -8.91 -29.36 4.68
N TRP A 42 -9.09 -28.42 5.60
CA TRP A 42 -7.99 -27.71 6.26
C TRP A 42 -6.99 -28.66 6.92
N GLN A 43 -7.49 -29.73 7.55
CA GLN A 43 -6.64 -30.73 8.23
C GLN A 43 -6.05 -31.76 7.28
N GLU A 44 -6.81 -32.19 6.26
CA GLU A 44 -6.48 -33.35 5.44
C GLU A 44 -5.80 -32.98 4.11
N GLU A 45 -6.14 -31.81 3.53
CA GLU A 45 -5.76 -31.47 2.17
C GLU A 45 -4.70 -30.35 2.06
N PHE A 46 -4.51 -29.56 3.13
CA PHE A 46 -3.45 -28.54 3.20
C PHE A 46 -2.20 -29.11 3.85
N THR A 47 -1.04 -28.82 3.28
CA THR A 47 0.25 -29.04 3.94
C THR A 47 0.43 -28.07 5.10
N ASP A 48 1.36 -28.35 6.03
CA ASP A 48 1.67 -27.46 7.15
C ASP A 48 2.05 -26.05 6.66
N PHE A 49 2.85 -25.99 5.59
CA PHE A 49 3.27 -24.70 5.03
C PHE A 49 2.12 -23.94 4.33
N GLU A 50 1.24 -24.63 3.61
CA GLU A 50 0.03 -24.00 3.01
C GLU A 50 -0.86 -23.43 4.11
N ARG A 51 -1.05 -24.14 5.24
CA ARG A 51 -1.79 -23.63 6.39
C ARG A 51 -1.14 -22.38 6.99
N GLU A 52 0.18 -22.41 7.19
CA GLU A 52 0.93 -21.26 7.71
C GLU A 52 0.81 -20.04 6.80
N ALA A 53 1.00 -20.22 5.50
CA ALA A 53 0.90 -19.17 4.50
C ALA A 53 -0.54 -18.62 4.36
N ALA A 54 -1.55 -19.50 4.39
CA ALA A 54 -2.96 -19.10 4.36
C ALA A 54 -3.35 -18.32 5.62
N LEU A 55 -2.94 -18.79 6.80
CA LEU A 55 -3.20 -18.09 8.07
C LEU A 55 -2.59 -16.70 8.07
N TRP A 56 -1.37 -16.54 7.57
CA TRP A 56 -0.74 -15.24 7.44
C TRP A 56 -1.57 -14.29 6.54
N ASN A 57 -2.00 -14.76 5.37
CA ASN A 57 -2.84 -13.96 4.46
C ASN A 57 -4.19 -13.61 5.10
N TYR A 58 -4.89 -14.60 5.66
CA TYR A 58 -6.23 -14.41 6.23
C TYR A 58 -6.21 -13.55 7.49
N ALA A 59 -5.10 -13.54 8.24
CA ALA A 59 -4.90 -12.65 9.37
C ALA A 59 -4.93 -11.17 8.96
N LEU A 60 -4.33 -10.83 7.80
CA LEU A 60 -4.37 -9.47 7.27
C LEU A 60 -5.79 -9.03 6.93
N PHE A 61 -6.59 -9.92 6.30
CA PHE A 61 -8.00 -9.63 6.04
C PHE A 61 -8.80 -9.47 7.32
N PHE A 62 -8.75 -10.45 8.23
CA PHE A 62 -9.53 -10.39 9.48
C PHE A 62 -9.24 -9.13 10.30
N TRP A 63 -7.97 -8.77 10.44
CA TRP A 63 -7.60 -7.56 11.17
C TRP A 63 -8.03 -6.29 10.42
N GLY A 64 -7.95 -6.31 9.10
CA GLY A 64 -8.38 -5.21 8.24
C GLY A 64 -9.87 -4.92 8.37
N GLU A 65 -10.73 -5.93 8.28
CA GLU A 65 -12.19 -5.82 8.39
C GLU A 65 -12.63 -5.25 9.76
N ASP A 66 -11.98 -5.69 10.84
CA ASP A 66 -12.26 -5.16 12.18
C ASP A 66 -11.85 -3.67 12.30
N ALA A 67 -10.67 -3.32 11.80
CA ALA A 67 -10.16 -1.96 11.84
C ALA A 67 -11.01 -0.97 11.03
N VAL A 68 -11.54 -1.39 9.86
CA VAL A 68 -12.42 -0.53 9.05
C VAL A 68 -13.81 -0.41 9.67
N ALA A 69 -14.35 -1.47 10.26
CA ALA A 69 -15.61 -1.42 11.00
C ALA A 69 -15.57 -0.38 12.13
N ASP A 70 -14.49 -0.33 12.90
CA ASP A 70 -14.27 0.65 13.97
C ASP A 70 -14.07 2.09 13.44
N GLY A 71 -13.45 2.23 12.27
CA GLY A 71 -13.02 3.51 11.71
C GLY A 71 -14.12 4.34 11.04
N LEU A 72 -15.30 3.77 10.67
CA LEU A 72 -16.27 4.41 9.77
C LEU A 72 -17.17 5.50 10.37
N SER A 73 -17.40 5.50 11.69
CA SER A 73 -18.29 6.48 12.33
C SER A 73 -17.97 7.94 11.98
N PRO A 74 -16.70 8.42 11.96
CA PRO A 74 -16.38 9.80 11.58
C PRO A 74 -16.65 10.12 10.11
N TYR A 75 -16.63 9.12 9.23
CA TYR A 75 -16.98 9.29 7.81
C TYR A 75 -18.48 9.56 7.65
N ILE A 76 -19.32 8.85 8.44
CA ILE A 76 -20.77 9.07 8.49
C ILE A 76 -21.06 10.51 8.94
N ASP A 77 -20.43 10.95 10.02
CA ASP A 77 -20.61 12.31 10.57
C ASP A 77 -20.16 13.39 9.57
N ALA A 78 -19.06 13.16 8.84
CA ALA A 78 -18.48 14.12 7.91
C ALA A 78 -19.19 14.15 6.53
N ALA A 79 -19.98 13.14 6.19
CA ALA A 79 -20.65 13.06 4.89
C ALA A 79 -21.68 14.21 4.74
N PRO A 80 -21.65 14.96 3.59
CA PRO A 80 -22.45 16.17 3.43
C PRO A 80 -23.93 15.92 3.13
N ARG A 81 -24.34 14.71 2.75
CA ARG A 81 -25.69 14.37 2.37
C ARG A 81 -26.20 13.15 3.12
N GLU A 82 -27.51 13.12 3.42
CA GLU A 82 -28.11 12.04 4.19
C GLU A 82 -28.00 10.67 3.48
N GLU A 83 -28.16 10.61 2.15
CA GLU A 83 -28.06 9.38 1.36
C GLU A 83 -26.63 8.77 1.44
N GLN A 84 -25.61 9.62 1.60
CA GLN A 84 -24.23 9.20 1.79
C GLN A 84 -24.03 8.62 3.19
N LYS A 85 -24.61 9.24 4.22
CA LYS A 85 -24.60 8.72 5.60
C LYS A 85 -25.31 7.38 5.71
N TYR A 86 -26.47 7.23 5.05
CA TYR A 86 -27.21 5.97 5.05
C TYR A 86 -26.37 4.85 4.44
N PHE A 87 -25.71 5.11 3.32
CA PHE A 87 -24.84 4.10 2.69
C PHE A 87 -23.64 3.74 3.59
N LEU A 88 -22.94 4.73 4.14
CA LEU A 88 -21.79 4.49 5.04
C LEU A 88 -22.21 3.71 6.32
N ALA A 89 -23.43 3.93 6.83
CA ALA A 89 -23.96 3.16 7.93
C ALA A 89 -24.19 1.69 7.56
N THR A 90 -24.70 1.42 6.33
CA THR A 90 -24.83 0.04 5.83
C THR A 90 -23.48 -0.62 5.61
N GLN A 91 -22.51 0.14 5.11
CA GLN A 91 -21.13 -0.34 4.94
C GLN A 91 -20.52 -0.72 6.29
N GLN A 92 -20.69 0.07 7.35
CA GLN A 92 -20.21 -0.31 8.68
C GLN A 92 -20.82 -1.62 9.20
N VAL A 93 -22.06 -1.92 8.84
CA VAL A 93 -22.69 -3.21 9.12
C VAL A 93 -22.04 -4.35 8.31
N ASP A 94 -21.72 -4.10 7.03
CA ASP A 94 -21.05 -5.08 6.18
C ASP A 94 -19.67 -5.43 6.75
N GLU A 95 -18.84 -4.43 7.11
CA GLU A 95 -17.51 -4.66 7.68
C GLU A 95 -17.55 -5.45 8.99
N ALA A 96 -18.51 -5.14 9.86
CA ALA A 96 -18.72 -5.93 11.09
C ALA A 96 -19.12 -7.38 10.76
N ARG A 97 -19.91 -7.60 9.71
CA ARG A 97 -20.29 -8.95 9.22
C ARG A 97 -19.09 -9.70 8.65
N HIS A 98 -18.22 -9.01 7.90
CA HIS A 98 -16.98 -9.57 7.38
C HIS A 98 -16.05 -9.99 8.52
N ALA A 99 -15.86 -9.14 9.53
CA ALA A 99 -15.07 -9.47 10.71
C ALA A 99 -15.62 -10.70 11.46
N VAL A 100 -16.96 -10.84 11.58
CA VAL A 100 -17.59 -12.04 12.15
C VAL A 100 -17.32 -13.29 11.30
N PHE A 101 -17.41 -13.18 9.97
CA PHE A 101 -17.11 -14.27 9.05
C PHE A 101 -15.67 -14.76 9.22
N PHE A 102 -14.69 -13.86 9.14
CA PHE A 102 -13.28 -14.21 9.33
C PHE A 102 -13.00 -14.76 10.73
N SER A 103 -13.58 -14.15 11.78
CA SER A 103 -13.43 -14.63 13.15
C SER A 103 -13.93 -16.06 13.32
N ARG A 104 -15.08 -16.40 12.70
CA ARG A 104 -15.62 -17.76 12.71
C ARG A 104 -14.68 -18.74 12.01
N PHE A 105 -14.23 -18.42 10.81
CA PHE A 105 -13.27 -19.25 10.07
C PHE A 105 -12.00 -19.50 10.87
N MET A 106 -11.41 -18.44 11.42
CA MET A 106 -10.21 -18.52 12.25
C MET A 106 -10.40 -19.44 13.47
N GLY A 107 -11.55 -19.39 14.12
CA GLY A 107 -11.84 -20.23 15.28
C GLY A 107 -12.27 -21.65 14.94
N GLU A 108 -13.21 -21.83 14.01
CA GLU A 108 -13.87 -23.10 13.70
C GLU A 108 -13.03 -24.00 12.77
N VAL A 109 -12.26 -23.39 11.83
CA VAL A 109 -11.48 -24.12 10.82
C VAL A 109 -9.99 -24.11 11.15
N ALA A 110 -9.42 -22.92 11.33
CA ALA A 110 -7.98 -22.75 11.49
C ALA A 110 -7.49 -23.00 12.94
N GLY A 111 -8.41 -23.08 13.90
CA GLY A 111 -8.06 -23.37 15.30
C GLY A 111 -7.34 -22.23 16.01
N VAL A 112 -7.45 -20.99 15.52
CA VAL A 112 -6.87 -19.81 16.17
C VAL A 112 -7.61 -19.56 17.48
N GLY A 113 -6.86 -19.62 18.59
CA GLY A 113 -7.39 -19.44 19.93
C GLY A 113 -7.83 -17.99 20.21
N GLY A 114 -8.37 -17.75 21.42
CA GLY A 114 -8.72 -16.43 21.91
C GLY A 114 -10.16 -16.30 22.43
N GLY A 115 -11.02 -17.26 22.13
CA GLY A 115 -12.40 -17.35 22.66
C GLY A 115 -13.40 -16.37 22.03
N ASP A 116 -13.07 -15.10 21.90
CA ASP A 116 -13.87 -14.04 21.28
C ASP A 116 -13.11 -13.36 20.12
N VAL A 117 -13.75 -12.38 19.49
CA VAL A 117 -13.17 -11.64 18.37
C VAL A 117 -11.87 -10.92 18.80
N GLY A 118 -11.91 -10.18 19.90
CA GLY A 118 -10.74 -9.43 20.40
C GLY A 118 -9.57 -10.32 20.76
N GLY A 119 -9.81 -11.49 21.39
CA GLY A 119 -8.76 -12.46 21.70
C GLY A 119 -8.13 -13.08 20.45
N ARG A 120 -8.92 -13.32 19.39
CA ARG A 120 -8.39 -13.80 18.09
C ARG A 120 -7.59 -12.74 17.38
N LEU A 121 -8.04 -11.49 17.35
CA LEU A 121 -7.29 -10.35 16.81
C LEU A 121 -5.93 -10.20 17.50
N ALA A 122 -5.91 -10.24 18.82
CA ALA A 122 -4.64 -10.19 19.58
C ALA A 122 -3.71 -11.36 19.25
N SER A 123 -4.24 -12.55 18.94
CA SER A 123 -3.44 -13.72 18.58
C SER A 123 -2.77 -13.61 17.21
N ILE A 124 -3.37 -12.88 16.28
CA ILE A 124 -2.84 -12.69 14.91
C ILE A 124 -2.04 -11.39 14.74
N GLU A 125 -2.13 -10.45 15.65
CA GLU A 125 -1.43 -9.16 15.58
C GLU A 125 0.08 -9.29 15.28
N PRO A 126 0.84 -10.26 15.84
CA PRO A 126 2.25 -10.44 15.52
C PRO A 126 2.54 -10.76 14.04
N GLN A 127 1.54 -11.21 13.28
CA GLN A 127 1.68 -11.55 11.84
C GLN A 127 1.55 -10.33 10.94
N LEU A 128 1.05 -9.20 11.45
CA LEU A 128 0.85 -7.99 10.66
C LEU A 128 2.17 -7.41 10.21
N THR A 129 2.29 -7.13 8.92
CA THR A 129 3.48 -6.57 8.31
C THR A 129 3.69 -5.09 8.66
N TRP A 130 4.89 -4.58 8.47
CA TRP A 130 5.17 -3.15 8.63
C TRP A 130 4.29 -2.30 7.71
N GLY A 131 4.16 -2.68 6.43
CA GLY A 131 3.34 -1.96 5.46
C GLY A 131 1.88 -1.92 5.85
N PHE A 132 1.35 -3.05 6.34
CA PHE A 132 -0.01 -3.14 6.86
C PHE A 132 -0.22 -2.18 8.05
N ARG A 133 0.64 -2.26 9.08
CA ARG A 133 0.55 -1.38 10.27
C ARG A 133 0.61 0.09 9.89
N LYS A 134 1.48 0.48 8.94
CA LYS A 134 1.60 1.86 8.48
C LYS A 134 0.36 2.33 7.72
N THR A 135 -0.18 1.51 6.83
CA THR A 135 -1.39 1.85 6.07
C THR A 135 -2.59 2.01 6.99
N PHE A 136 -2.77 1.11 7.96
CA PHE A 136 -3.89 1.19 8.90
C PHE A 136 -3.69 2.27 9.98
N ALA A 137 -2.45 2.62 10.34
CA ALA A 137 -2.19 3.80 11.16
C ALA A 137 -2.63 5.10 10.43
N CYS A 138 -2.40 5.21 9.12
CA CYS A 138 -2.95 6.32 8.33
C CYS A 138 -4.48 6.34 8.37
N LEU A 139 -5.15 5.18 8.32
CA LEU A 139 -6.61 5.09 8.43
C LEU A 139 -7.11 5.58 9.80
N GLU A 140 -6.47 5.18 10.88
CA GLU A 140 -6.77 5.62 12.24
C GLU A 140 -6.57 7.13 12.40
N ASP A 141 -5.45 7.67 11.90
CA ASP A 141 -5.13 9.09 11.92
C ASP A 141 -6.17 9.92 11.13
N MET A 142 -6.61 9.42 9.95
CA MET A 142 -7.67 10.05 9.17
C MET A 142 -9.02 10.03 9.88
N SER A 143 -9.40 8.93 10.51
CA SER A 143 -10.61 8.82 11.34
C SER A 143 -10.56 9.79 12.51
N ALA A 144 -9.42 9.88 13.20
CA ALA A 144 -9.21 10.84 14.27
C ALA A 144 -9.22 12.30 13.78
N LEU A 145 -8.69 12.55 12.58
CA LEU A 145 -8.72 13.87 11.95
C LEU A 145 -10.15 14.29 11.60
N LEU A 146 -10.95 13.40 11.01
CA LEU A 146 -12.36 13.66 10.68
C LEU A 146 -13.19 13.97 11.93
N ARG A 147 -12.99 13.27 13.07
CA ARG A 147 -13.64 13.59 14.35
C ARG A 147 -13.35 15.02 14.82
N ARG A 148 -12.14 15.50 14.59
CA ARG A 148 -11.74 16.85 15.03
C ARG A 148 -12.05 17.93 14.01
N LYS A 149 -11.96 17.61 12.71
CA LYS A 149 -12.03 18.58 11.62
C LYS A 149 -12.72 17.94 10.38
N PRO A 150 -14.06 17.77 10.39
CA PRO A 150 -14.82 17.16 9.32
C PRO A 150 -14.96 18.10 8.11
N THR A 151 -13.84 18.44 7.46
CA THR A 151 -13.84 19.26 6.24
C THR A 151 -14.05 18.38 5.00
N LYS A 152 -14.51 18.99 3.92
CA LYS A 152 -14.69 18.33 2.63
C LYS A 152 -13.37 17.75 2.10
N SER A 153 -12.26 18.49 2.24
CA SER A 153 -10.92 18.03 1.82
C SER A 153 -10.42 16.84 2.65
N ASN A 154 -10.61 16.87 3.97
CA ASN A 154 -10.24 15.73 4.82
C ASN A 154 -11.11 14.49 4.51
N LEU A 155 -12.40 14.70 4.25
CA LEU A 155 -13.28 13.57 3.83
C LEU A 155 -12.83 13.01 2.48
N ALA A 156 -12.47 13.83 1.50
CA ALA A 156 -11.97 13.37 0.21
C ALA A 156 -10.69 12.52 0.35
N ALA A 157 -9.73 12.97 1.16
CA ALA A 157 -8.53 12.19 1.46
C ALA A 157 -8.85 10.86 2.17
N ALA A 158 -9.75 10.89 3.15
CA ALA A 158 -10.18 9.70 3.89
C ALA A 158 -10.88 8.68 2.98
N ILE A 159 -11.80 9.12 2.11
CA ILE A 159 -12.49 8.26 1.13
C ILE A 159 -11.48 7.66 0.13
N ALA A 160 -10.51 8.43 -0.34
CA ALA A 160 -9.48 7.90 -1.23
C ALA A 160 -8.60 6.85 -0.54
N LEU A 161 -8.21 7.07 0.72
CA LEU A 161 -7.45 6.09 1.50
C LEU A 161 -8.26 4.80 1.71
N TYR A 162 -9.47 4.92 2.19
CA TYR A 162 -10.27 3.77 2.55
C TYR A 162 -10.72 2.99 1.32
N HIS A 163 -11.55 3.60 0.45
CA HIS A 163 -12.17 2.86 -0.66
C HIS A 163 -11.25 2.58 -1.85
N LEU A 164 -10.27 3.47 -2.13
CA LEU A 164 -9.42 3.27 -3.30
C LEU A 164 -8.10 2.58 -2.96
N VAL A 165 -7.49 2.91 -1.82
CA VAL A 165 -6.21 2.27 -1.44
C VAL A 165 -6.47 0.96 -0.71
N ILE A 166 -7.25 0.97 0.38
CA ILE A 166 -7.42 -0.24 1.21
C ILE A 166 -8.30 -1.26 0.48
N GLU A 167 -9.52 -0.90 0.08
CA GLU A 167 -10.44 -1.85 -0.57
C GLU A 167 -10.01 -2.19 -2.01
N ALA A 168 -9.92 -1.18 -2.91
CA ALA A 168 -9.71 -1.45 -4.33
C ALA A 168 -8.27 -1.84 -4.70
N THR A 169 -7.25 -1.41 -3.94
CA THR A 169 -5.84 -1.67 -4.26
C THR A 169 -5.25 -2.83 -3.48
N LEU A 170 -5.62 -3.00 -2.22
CA LEU A 170 -5.06 -4.04 -1.35
C LEU A 170 -6.00 -5.24 -1.21
N ALA A 171 -7.28 -5.02 -0.79
CA ALA A 171 -8.20 -6.11 -0.50
C ALA A 171 -8.67 -6.82 -1.77
N GLN A 172 -9.16 -6.10 -2.78
CA GLN A 172 -9.75 -6.70 -3.98
C GLN A 172 -8.81 -7.66 -4.73
N PRO A 173 -7.53 -7.32 -5.04
CA PRO A 173 -6.61 -8.28 -5.65
C PRO A 173 -6.34 -9.49 -4.75
N GLY A 174 -6.14 -9.28 -3.45
CA GLY A 174 -5.92 -10.36 -2.49
C GLY A 174 -7.09 -11.35 -2.45
N GLN A 175 -8.32 -10.86 -2.41
CA GLN A 175 -9.54 -11.68 -2.49
C GLN A 175 -9.58 -12.48 -3.78
N HIS A 176 -9.32 -11.85 -4.93
CA HIS A 176 -9.31 -12.50 -6.24
C HIS A 176 -8.32 -13.67 -6.30
N PHE A 177 -7.10 -13.48 -5.84
CA PHE A 177 -6.08 -14.53 -5.87
C PHE A 177 -6.42 -15.69 -4.92
N ILE A 178 -6.90 -15.40 -3.71
CA ILE A 178 -7.31 -16.43 -2.76
C ILE A 178 -8.46 -17.26 -3.33
N THR A 179 -9.53 -16.62 -3.80
CA THR A 179 -10.70 -17.33 -4.34
C THR A 179 -10.34 -18.15 -5.58
N SER A 180 -9.54 -17.59 -6.50
CA SER A 180 -9.08 -18.30 -7.70
C SER A 180 -8.32 -19.60 -7.38
N TYR A 181 -7.41 -19.56 -6.39
CA TYR A 181 -6.69 -20.75 -5.94
C TYR A 181 -7.64 -21.80 -5.35
N LEU A 182 -8.54 -21.37 -4.46
CA LEU A 182 -9.48 -22.28 -3.79
C LEU A 182 -10.47 -22.90 -4.77
N GLU A 183 -10.94 -22.14 -5.76
CA GLU A 183 -11.83 -22.63 -6.83
C GLU A 183 -11.14 -23.68 -7.71
N GLN A 184 -9.93 -23.41 -8.18
CA GLN A 184 -9.16 -24.33 -9.02
C GLN A 184 -8.93 -25.69 -8.34
N ARG A 185 -8.77 -25.68 -7.03
CA ARG A 185 -8.54 -26.90 -6.22
C ARG A 185 -9.80 -27.46 -5.58
N ASN A 186 -10.94 -26.79 -5.74
CA ASN A 186 -12.20 -27.13 -5.08
C ASN A 186 -12.08 -27.28 -3.56
N LEU A 187 -11.40 -26.31 -2.91
CA LEU A 187 -11.13 -26.27 -1.48
C LEU A 187 -12.01 -25.24 -0.77
N LEU A 188 -12.24 -25.45 0.54
CA LEU A 188 -12.88 -24.55 1.48
C LEU A 188 -14.20 -23.96 0.94
N PRO A 189 -15.25 -24.77 0.70
CA PRO A 189 -16.48 -24.30 0.07
C PRO A 189 -17.21 -23.24 0.88
N GLY A 190 -17.22 -23.33 2.22
CA GLY A 190 -17.82 -22.32 3.09
C GLY A 190 -17.02 -21.01 3.10
N PHE A 191 -15.69 -21.09 3.11
CA PHE A 191 -14.84 -19.90 3.00
C PHE A 191 -15.01 -19.21 1.65
N ARG A 192 -15.10 -19.96 0.54
CA ARG A 192 -15.39 -19.41 -0.78
C ARG A 192 -16.73 -18.69 -0.84
N GLU A 193 -17.80 -19.32 -0.31
CA GLU A 193 -19.13 -18.70 -0.22
C GLU A 193 -19.06 -17.36 0.52
N GLY A 194 -18.37 -17.31 1.66
CA GLY A 194 -18.19 -16.07 2.40
C GLY A 194 -17.38 -15.03 1.66
N MET A 195 -16.27 -15.42 1.03
CA MET A 195 -15.42 -14.52 0.23
C MET A 195 -16.15 -13.98 -1.00
N GLU A 196 -17.01 -14.76 -1.66
CA GLU A 196 -17.85 -14.27 -2.76
C GLU A 196 -18.82 -13.19 -2.28
N ASN A 197 -19.45 -13.41 -1.11
CA ASN A 197 -20.34 -12.42 -0.51
C ASN A 197 -19.60 -11.14 -0.11
N VAL A 198 -18.43 -11.27 0.53
CA VAL A 198 -17.53 -10.14 0.85
C VAL A 198 -17.18 -9.38 -0.44
N ALA A 199 -16.74 -10.07 -1.49
CA ALA A 199 -16.37 -9.43 -2.75
C ALA A 199 -17.53 -8.65 -3.42
N LEU A 200 -18.78 -9.11 -3.29
CA LEU A 200 -19.96 -8.40 -3.76
C LEU A 200 -20.24 -7.14 -2.92
N ASP A 201 -20.02 -7.20 -1.60
CA ASP A 201 -20.13 -6.05 -0.72
C ASP A 201 -19.05 -5.01 -1.07
N GLU A 202 -17.79 -5.44 -1.22
CA GLU A 202 -16.66 -4.59 -1.60
C GLU A 202 -16.86 -3.85 -2.93
N GLN A 203 -17.46 -4.50 -3.93
CA GLN A 203 -17.78 -3.83 -5.19
C GLN A 203 -18.73 -2.64 -5.00
N ARG A 204 -19.69 -2.75 -4.05
CA ARG A 204 -20.60 -1.64 -3.71
C ARG A 204 -19.86 -0.53 -2.96
N HIS A 205 -19.00 -0.89 -2.01
CA HIS A 205 -18.19 0.02 -1.22
C HIS A 205 -17.27 0.85 -2.13
N ILE A 206 -16.51 0.19 -2.98
CA ILE A 206 -15.63 0.83 -3.97
C ILE A 206 -16.44 1.72 -4.92
N GLY A 207 -17.59 1.23 -5.40
CA GLY A 207 -18.49 2.02 -6.26
C GLY A 207 -18.99 3.30 -5.59
N PHE A 208 -19.35 3.22 -4.31
CA PHE A 208 -19.71 4.38 -3.48
C PHE A 208 -18.52 5.32 -3.31
N GLY A 209 -17.35 4.80 -2.94
CA GLY A 209 -16.14 5.59 -2.75
C GLY A 209 -15.76 6.38 -3.98
N VAL A 210 -15.73 5.74 -5.17
CA VAL A 210 -15.45 6.39 -6.45
C VAL A 210 -16.45 7.50 -6.73
N LYS A 211 -17.77 7.24 -6.51
CA LYS A 211 -18.81 8.25 -6.70
C LYS A 211 -18.66 9.42 -5.75
N LEU A 212 -18.50 9.16 -4.44
CA LEU A 212 -18.38 10.22 -3.44
C LEU A 212 -17.12 11.06 -3.69
N LEU A 213 -16.01 10.43 -4.03
CA LEU A 213 -14.77 11.14 -4.36
C LEU A 213 -14.94 12.03 -5.59
N SER A 214 -15.61 11.54 -6.65
CA SER A 214 -15.96 12.34 -7.82
C SER A 214 -16.81 13.56 -7.44
N ASP A 215 -17.83 13.38 -6.59
CA ASP A 215 -18.71 14.47 -6.15
C ASP A 215 -17.97 15.50 -5.25
N LEU A 216 -17.03 15.04 -4.41
CA LEU A 216 -16.23 15.90 -3.53
C LEU A 216 -15.16 16.70 -4.29
N CYS A 217 -14.50 16.10 -5.26
CA CYS A 217 -13.37 16.72 -5.96
C CYS A 217 -13.77 17.48 -7.23
N ARG A 218 -15.06 17.41 -7.64
CA ARG A 218 -15.55 18.17 -8.81
C ARG A 218 -15.36 19.66 -8.55
N ASP A 219 -14.56 20.31 -9.39
CA ASP A 219 -14.26 21.74 -9.32
C ASP A 219 -13.70 22.22 -7.96
N ASP A 220 -13.01 21.33 -7.21
CA ASP A 220 -12.46 21.60 -5.90
C ASP A 220 -10.98 21.19 -5.80
N ASP A 221 -10.10 22.17 -5.99
CA ASP A 221 -8.66 21.95 -6.01
C ASP A 221 -8.08 21.62 -4.62
N GLU A 222 -8.73 22.08 -3.52
CA GLU A 222 -8.32 21.71 -2.15
C GLU A 222 -8.55 20.22 -1.89
N CYS A 223 -9.70 19.70 -2.33
CA CYS A 223 -9.97 18.26 -2.25
C CYS A 223 -8.99 17.44 -3.10
N LYS A 224 -8.70 17.86 -4.35
CA LYS A 224 -7.71 17.19 -5.20
C LYS A 224 -6.31 17.18 -4.58
N GLN A 225 -5.90 18.31 -3.98
CA GLN A 225 -4.60 18.40 -3.30
C GLN A 225 -4.54 17.45 -2.09
N ALA A 226 -5.58 17.42 -1.26
CA ALA A 226 -5.65 16.53 -0.10
C ALA A 226 -5.57 15.05 -0.49
N VAL A 227 -6.26 14.64 -1.56
CA VAL A 227 -6.16 13.30 -2.13
C VAL A 227 -4.74 13.00 -2.62
N ALA A 228 -4.14 13.93 -3.36
CA ALA A 228 -2.79 13.75 -3.89
C ALA A 228 -1.73 13.61 -2.79
N ASP A 229 -1.84 14.39 -1.73
CA ASP A 229 -0.91 14.34 -0.58
C ASP A 229 -1.07 13.03 0.19
N MET A 230 -2.30 12.60 0.45
CA MET A 230 -2.59 11.31 1.09
C MET A 230 -2.04 10.13 0.26
N LEU A 231 -2.24 10.12 -1.06
CA LEU A 231 -1.71 9.06 -1.93
C LEU A 231 -0.17 9.02 -1.90
N ARG A 232 0.51 10.17 -1.89
CA ARG A 232 1.98 10.22 -1.78
C ARG A 232 2.48 9.65 -0.47
N GLU A 233 1.74 9.86 0.61
CA GLU A 233 2.07 9.32 1.92
C GLU A 233 1.89 7.81 1.97
N VAL A 234 0.75 7.29 1.50
CA VAL A 234 0.36 5.90 1.76
C VAL A 234 0.89 4.90 0.73
N ILE A 235 1.05 5.28 -0.54
CA ILE A 235 1.48 4.35 -1.61
C ILE A 235 2.80 3.64 -1.29
N PRO A 236 3.84 4.27 -0.72
CA PRO A 236 5.05 3.55 -0.32
C PRO A 236 4.78 2.43 0.68
N TYR A 237 3.79 2.57 1.56
CA TYR A 237 3.46 1.55 2.56
C TYR A 237 2.74 0.35 1.91
N THR A 238 1.90 0.61 0.90
CA THR A 238 1.14 -0.46 0.20
C THR A 238 2.07 -1.49 -0.44
N ALA A 239 3.23 -1.08 -0.95
CA ALA A 239 4.23 -1.98 -1.53
C ALA A 239 4.79 -3.01 -0.52
N ALA A 240 4.65 -2.75 0.78
CA ALA A 240 5.15 -3.60 1.86
C ALA A 240 4.04 -4.31 2.65
N VAL A 241 2.76 -4.18 2.27
CA VAL A 241 1.63 -4.82 2.97
C VAL A 241 1.72 -6.35 2.88
N LEU A 242 1.98 -6.88 1.70
CA LEU A 242 2.06 -8.33 1.45
C LEU A 242 3.51 -8.85 1.46
N VAL A 243 4.41 -8.21 2.19
CA VAL A 243 5.78 -8.71 2.35
C VAL A 243 5.80 -9.81 3.40
N PRO A 244 6.08 -11.06 3.01
CA PRO A 244 5.94 -12.20 3.90
C PRO A 244 7.06 -12.27 4.96
N PRO A 245 6.82 -13.03 6.05
CA PRO A 245 7.83 -13.28 7.08
C PRO A 245 9.16 -13.74 6.48
N GLY A 246 10.28 -13.20 6.99
CA GLY A 246 11.62 -13.55 6.50
C GLY A 246 11.89 -13.23 5.03
N TRP A 247 11.03 -12.47 4.39
CA TRP A 247 11.02 -12.22 2.94
C TRP A 247 10.88 -13.51 2.10
N ASP A 248 10.23 -14.54 2.67
CA ASP A 248 10.02 -15.83 2.01
C ASP A 248 8.86 -15.76 1.01
N ARG A 249 9.18 -15.61 -0.26
CA ARG A 249 8.20 -15.48 -1.34
C ARG A 249 7.26 -16.68 -1.48
N ARG A 250 7.62 -17.85 -0.94
CA ARG A 250 6.77 -19.04 -0.98
C ARG A 250 5.41 -18.84 -0.33
N TYR A 251 5.27 -17.87 0.61
CA TYR A 251 3.99 -17.54 1.24
C TYR A 251 2.90 -17.08 0.25
N THR A 252 3.27 -16.60 -0.93
CA THR A 252 2.34 -16.27 -2.02
C THR A 252 2.48 -17.24 -3.19
N GLU A 253 3.72 -17.63 -3.53
CA GLU A 253 4.00 -18.51 -4.67
C GLU A 253 3.42 -19.93 -4.50
N VAL A 254 3.22 -20.41 -3.26
CA VAL A 254 2.54 -21.70 -2.99
C VAL A 254 1.09 -21.72 -3.47
N PHE A 255 0.47 -20.52 -3.55
CA PHE A 255 -0.87 -20.32 -4.11
C PHE A 255 -0.87 -19.98 -5.61
N GLY A 256 0.29 -20.03 -6.26
CA GLY A 256 0.44 -19.78 -7.69
C GLY A 256 0.59 -18.32 -8.09
N PHE A 257 0.87 -17.38 -7.15
CA PHE A 257 0.95 -15.95 -7.42
C PHE A 257 2.28 -15.36 -6.99
N THR A 258 2.74 -14.36 -7.74
CA THR A 258 3.88 -13.54 -7.36
C THR A 258 3.43 -12.22 -6.73
N LEU A 259 4.26 -11.65 -5.88
CA LEU A 259 3.98 -10.33 -5.29
C LEU A 259 3.90 -9.23 -6.36
N GLU A 260 4.63 -9.39 -7.45
CA GLU A 260 4.60 -8.47 -8.59
C GLU A 260 3.26 -8.51 -9.33
N GLU A 261 2.65 -9.69 -9.50
CA GLU A 261 1.32 -9.86 -10.11
C GLU A 261 0.24 -9.23 -9.25
N ILE A 262 0.22 -9.54 -7.94
CA ILE A 262 -0.74 -8.96 -6.99
C ILE A 262 -0.59 -7.43 -6.96
N GLY A 263 0.63 -6.93 -6.85
CA GLY A 263 0.92 -5.51 -6.84
C GLY A 263 0.55 -4.79 -8.15
N ALA A 264 0.71 -5.47 -9.29
CA ALA A 264 0.32 -4.93 -10.60
C ALA A 264 -1.19 -4.80 -10.73
N GLU A 265 -1.96 -5.80 -10.27
CA GLU A 265 -3.42 -5.74 -10.26
C GLU A 265 -3.91 -4.61 -9.35
N GLY A 266 -3.33 -4.48 -8.14
CA GLY A 266 -3.65 -3.37 -7.24
C GLY A 266 -3.34 -2.00 -7.84
N ALA A 267 -2.18 -1.83 -8.46
CA ALA A 267 -1.80 -0.59 -9.12
C ALA A 267 -2.72 -0.23 -10.30
N ALA A 268 -3.13 -1.22 -11.10
CA ALA A 268 -4.08 -1.03 -12.19
C ALA A 268 -5.49 -0.70 -11.68
N SER A 269 -5.91 -1.34 -10.60
CA SER A 269 -7.19 -1.04 -9.93
C SER A 269 -7.24 0.40 -9.44
N LEU A 270 -6.21 0.86 -8.70
CA LEU A 270 -6.12 2.23 -8.21
C LEU A 270 -6.21 3.25 -9.36
N GLU A 271 -5.42 3.06 -10.41
CA GLU A 271 -5.43 3.96 -11.56
C GLU A 271 -6.81 4.03 -12.23
N THR A 272 -7.46 2.89 -12.42
CA THR A 272 -8.80 2.79 -13.01
C THR A 272 -9.85 3.50 -12.15
N LYS A 273 -9.81 3.33 -10.81
CA LYS A 273 -10.76 3.94 -9.88
C LYS A 273 -10.55 5.45 -9.77
N LEU A 274 -9.29 5.92 -9.68
CA LEU A 274 -8.98 7.35 -9.71
C LEU A 274 -9.48 8.00 -11.01
N ARG A 275 -9.22 7.39 -12.16
CA ARG A 275 -9.69 7.87 -13.46
C ARG A 275 -11.23 7.91 -13.53
N SER A 276 -11.91 6.90 -12.98
CA SER A 276 -13.35 6.84 -12.89
C SER A 276 -13.93 7.92 -11.97
N ALA A 277 -13.20 8.31 -10.94
CA ALA A 277 -13.55 9.43 -10.05
C ALA A 277 -13.26 10.82 -10.67
N GLY A 278 -12.69 10.89 -11.88
CA GLY A 278 -12.28 12.14 -12.51
C GLY A 278 -10.96 12.71 -11.95
N LEU A 279 -10.14 11.85 -11.37
CA LEU A 279 -8.86 12.19 -10.77
C LEU A 279 -7.72 11.35 -11.38
N PRO A 280 -7.47 11.45 -12.71
CA PRO A 280 -6.37 10.69 -13.31
C PRO A 280 -5.06 11.03 -12.60
N MET A 281 -4.28 10.01 -12.28
CA MET A 281 -3.08 10.12 -11.43
C MET A 281 -2.07 11.12 -11.97
N GLU A 282 -1.96 11.23 -13.30
CA GLU A 282 -1.08 12.15 -14.02
C GLU A 282 -1.50 13.62 -13.92
N GLU A 283 -2.76 13.90 -13.56
CA GLU A 283 -3.33 15.25 -13.43
C GLU A 283 -3.44 15.69 -11.94
N LEU A 284 -3.09 14.82 -11.00
CA LEU A 284 -3.11 15.18 -9.58
C LEU A 284 -2.11 16.29 -9.27
N PRO A 285 -2.47 17.27 -8.40
CA PRO A 285 -1.59 18.39 -8.06
C PRO A 285 -0.28 17.95 -7.39
N GLY A 286 0.80 18.70 -7.62
CA GLY A 286 2.12 18.49 -7.02
C GLY A 286 3.04 17.56 -7.83
N PRO A 287 4.13 17.04 -7.24
CA PRO A 287 5.06 16.17 -7.95
C PRO A 287 4.40 14.83 -8.32
N PRO A 288 4.78 14.21 -9.45
CA PRO A 288 4.25 12.92 -9.85
C PRO A 288 4.49 11.85 -8.77
N ILE A 289 3.49 11.01 -8.52
CA ILE A 289 3.61 9.88 -7.58
C ILE A 289 4.53 8.79 -8.17
N PHE A 290 4.39 8.55 -9.47
CA PHE A 290 5.26 7.68 -10.25
C PHE A 290 5.79 8.41 -11.47
N SER A 291 6.88 7.91 -12.07
CA SER A 291 7.36 8.44 -13.34
C SER A 291 6.26 8.35 -14.40
N PRO A 292 6.07 9.40 -15.22
CA PRO A 292 5.07 9.39 -16.27
C PRO A 292 5.21 8.17 -17.21
N GLY A 293 4.11 7.52 -17.52
CA GLY A 293 4.06 6.33 -18.39
C GLY A 293 4.57 5.02 -17.74
N MET A 294 4.84 4.99 -16.45
CA MET A 294 5.22 3.75 -15.77
C MET A 294 4.02 2.83 -15.64
N GLU A 295 4.10 1.67 -16.27
CA GLU A 295 3.05 0.65 -16.27
C GLU A 295 2.84 0.02 -14.87
N PRO A 296 1.64 -0.49 -14.54
CA PRO A 296 1.33 -1.07 -13.24
C PRO A 296 2.32 -2.15 -12.78
N LEU A 297 2.73 -3.05 -13.67
CA LEU A 297 3.72 -4.08 -13.35
C LEU A 297 5.10 -3.49 -12.99
N GLU A 298 5.50 -2.43 -13.66
CA GLU A 298 6.78 -1.77 -13.34
C GLU A 298 6.72 -1.01 -12.01
N ARG A 299 5.55 -0.44 -11.66
CA ARG A 299 5.31 0.15 -10.32
C ARG A 299 5.41 -0.93 -9.22
N ALA A 300 4.78 -2.07 -9.42
CA ALA A 300 4.87 -3.20 -8.50
C ALA A 300 6.31 -3.70 -8.33
N LYS A 301 7.03 -3.92 -9.43
CA LYS A 301 8.45 -4.32 -9.40
C LYS A 301 9.32 -3.29 -8.69
N LEU A 302 9.09 -1.99 -8.91
CA LEU A 302 9.82 -0.92 -8.22
C LEU A 302 9.61 -1.02 -6.70
N GLY A 303 8.35 -1.11 -6.25
CA GLY A 303 8.03 -1.28 -4.84
C GLY A 303 8.72 -2.49 -4.22
N GLN A 304 8.64 -3.66 -4.88
CA GLN A 304 9.29 -4.88 -4.40
C GLN A 304 10.83 -4.75 -4.37
N ARG A 305 11.45 -4.12 -5.37
CA ARG A 305 12.90 -3.87 -5.36
C ARG A 305 13.32 -2.97 -4.18
N LEU A 306 12.53 -1.95 -3.85
CA LEU A 306 12.81 -1.08 -2.71
C LEU A 306 12.67 -1.82 -1.37
N VAL A 307 11.67 -2.68 -1.24
CA VAL A 307 11.48 -3.53 -0.05
C VAL A 307 12.62 -4.53 0.08
N TYR A 308 12.82 -5.38 -0.92
CA TYR A 308 13.87 -6.41 -0.88
C TYR A 308 15.29 -5.85 -0.93
N GLY A 309 15.48 -4.63 -1.42
CA GLY A 309 16.72 -3.87 -1.30
C GLY A 309 16.96 -3.30 0.11
N GLY A 310 16.00 -3.45 1.01
CA GLY A 310 16.10 -3.00 2.40
C GLY A 310 15.95 -1.49 2.59
N ILE A 311 15.38 -0.78 1.60
CA ILE A 311 15.15 0.68 1.69
C ILE A 311 13.79 0.95 2.33
N LEU A 312 12.76 0.24 1.90
CA LEU A 312 11.40 0.40 2.36
C LEU A 312 11.01 -0.74 3.32
N GLY A 313 10.36 -0.38 4.42
CA GLY A 313 9.82 -1.34 5.38
C GLY A 313 10.85 -1.91 6.38
N GLU A 314 10.44 -2.94 7.08
CA GLU A 314 11.30 -3.68 8.00
C GLU A 314 12.18 -4.67 7.23
N LYS A 315 13.42 -4.81 7.66
CA LYS A 315 14.33 -5.83 7.13
C LYS A 315 14.10 -7.15 7.85
N THR A 316 13.30 -8.01 7.26
CA THR A 316 13.03 -9.36 7.80
C THR A 316 13.85 -10.45 7.11
N GLY A 317 14.66 -10.08 6.12
CA GLY A 317 15.57 -10.94 5.38
C GLY A 317 16.83 -10.20 4.91
N PRO A 318 17.76 -10.88 4.21
CA PRO A 318 18.99 -10.27 3.70
C PRO A 318 18.69 -9.35 2.50
N PRO A 319 19.11 -8.06 2.53
CA PRO A 319 18.86 -7.13 1.42
C PRO A 319 19.45 -7.61 0.10
N ARG A 320 18.68 -7.54 -0.97
CA ARG A 320 19.12 -7.81 -2.34
C ARG A 320 20.00 -6.68 -2.86
N ARG A 321 20.99 -7.06 -3.67
CA ARG A 321 22.02 -6.16 -4.22
C ARG A 321 22.29 -6.45 -5.70
N ASP A 322 21.37 -7.14 -6.36
CA ASP A 322 21.46 -7.38 -7.79
C ASP A 322 21.40 -6.07 -8.59
N PRO A 323 21.91 -6.04 -9.84
CA PRO A 323 22.01 -4.81 -10.64
C PRO A 323 20.68 -4.08 -10.81
N GLU A 324 19.56 -4.82 -10.95
CA GLU A 324 18.25 -4.20 -11.14
C GLU A 324 17.73 -3.54 -9.86
N THR A 325 17.94 -4.18 -8.72
CA THR A 325 17.60 -3.61 -7.39
C THR A 325 18.42 -2.36 -7.13
N MET A 326 19.73 -2.40 -7.37
CA MET A 326 20.62 -1.24 -7.23
C MET A 326 20.22 -0.10 -8.14
N GLN A 327 19.92 -0.39 -9.42
CA GLN A 327 19.43 0.60 -10.37
C GLN A 327 18.15 1.29 -9.87
N ALA A 328 17.18 0.53 -9.39
CA ALA A 328 15.92 1.07 -8.88
C ALA A 328 16.15 2.02 -7.69
N ILE A 329 17.00 1.62 -6.73
CA ILE A 329 17.31 2.42 -5.55
C ILE A 329 18.02 3.73 -5.92
N PHE A 330 19.02 3.67 -6.81
CA PHE A 330 19.74 4.88 -7.23
C PHE A 330 18.86 5.81 -8.08
N GLN A 331 17.93 5.29 -8.88
CA GLN A 331 16.95 6.11 -9.59
C GLN A 331 15.94 6.75 -8.62
N MET A 332 15.48 6.02 -7.59
CA MET A 332 14.66 6.60 -6.53
C MET A 332 15.41 7.72 -5.80
N LEU A 333 16.68 7.49 -5.43
CA LEU A 333 17.53 8.51 -4.82
C LEU A 333 17.62 9.76 -5.69
N LEU A 334 17.87 9.59 -6.99
CA LEU A 334 17.94 10.69 -7.97
C LEU A 334 16.63 11.47 -8.05
N GLY A 335 15.49 10.77 -8.09
CA GLY A 335 14.15 11.38 -8.12
C GLY A 335 13.80 12.15 -6.85
N GLY A 336 14.34 11.74 -5.71
CA GLY A 336 14.12 12.36 -4.40
C GLY A 336 15.02 13.56 -4.09
N LEU A 337 15.97 13.92 -4.96
CA LEU A 337 16.88 15.05 -4.71
C LEU A 337 16.15 16.40 -4.76
N ASP A 338 16.41 17.28 -3.78
CA ASP A 338 16.00 18.68 -3.86
C ASP A 338 16.91 19.42 -4.86
N ARG A 339 16.38 19.73 -6.03
CA ARG A 339 17.10 20.45 -7.09
C ARG A 339 17.65 21.81 -6.64
N ARG A 340 17.01 22.48 -5.68
CA ARG A 340 17.48 23.74 -5.12
C ARG A 340 18.71 23.59 -4.23
N GLY A 341 18.92 22.38 -3.71
CA GLY A 341 20.08 22.02 -2.90
C GLY A 341 21.29 21.53 -3.72
N VAL A 342 21.14 21.34 -5.03
CA VAL A 342 22.22 20.87 -5.91
C VAL A 342 23.33 21.92 -5.99
N PRO A 343 24.61 21.56 -5.70
CA PRO A 343 25.72 22.48 -5.80
C PRO A 343 25.88 23.03 -7.23
N SER A 344 26.22 24.34 -7.35
CA SER A 344 26.60 24.95 -8.64
C SER A 344 27.96 24.46 -9.15
N GLU A 345 28.84 24.05 -8.23
CA GLU A 345 30.14 23.50 -8.57
C GLU A 345 30.00 22.02 -8.96
N PRO A 346 30.58 21.60 -10.09
CA PRO A 346 30.56 20.20 -10.50
C PRO A 346 31.27 19.32 -9.48
N GLY A 347 30.81 18.07 -9.35
CA GLY A 347 31.40 17.11 -8.45
C GLY A 347 30.79 15.73 -8.59
N THR A 348 31.42 14.75 -7.93
CA THR A 348 31.00 13.36 -7.99
C THR A 348 31.02 12.76 -6.59
N ILE A 349 29.93 12.09 -6.21
CA ILE A 349 29.86 11.23 -5.02
C ILE A 349 29.99 9.79 -5.49
N GLN A 350 31.04 9.12 -5.07
CA GLN A 350 31.27 7.68 -5.30
C GLN A 350 30.84 6.91 -4.05
N TRP A 351 29.88 5.99 -4.16
CA TRP A 351 29.64 4.95 -3.15
C TRP A 351 30.50 3.74 -3.47
N ASP A 352 31.47 3.46 -2.61
CA ASP A 352 32.34 2.29 -2.69
C ASP A 352 31.91 1.29 -1.64
N PHE A 353 30.98 0.42 -2.02
CA PHE A 353 30.47 -0.60 -1.14
C PHE A 353 31.49 -1.72 -0.96
N ARG A 354 31.65 -2.22 0.28
CA ARG A 354 32.54 -3.35 0.61
C ARG A 354 31.97 -4.68 0.17
N ASP A 355 30.65 -4.73 -0.08
CA ASP A 355 29.87 -5.95 -0.24
C ASP A 355 28.80 -5.84 -1.34
N ALA A 356 28.88 -4.82 -2.20
CA ALA A 356 28.07 -4.63 -3.38
C ALA A 356 28.86 -3.89 -4.47
N ASP A 357 28.31 -3.84 -5.68
CA ASP A 357 28.89 -3.08 -6.80
C ASP A 357 28.89 -1.58 -6.51
N PRO A 358 29.98 -0.87 -6.90
CA PRO A 358 30.09 0.57 -6.69
C PRO A 358 29.13 1.34 -7.59
N TRP A 359 28.68 2.51 -7.11
CA TRP A 359 27.82 3.45 -7.83
C TRP A 359 28.29 4.86 -7.62
N HIS A 360 27.98 5.75 -8.55
CA HIS A 360 28.31 7.17 -8.38
C HIS A 360 27.19 8.10 -8.86
N LEU A 361 27.15 9.28 -8.23
CA LEU A 361 26.27 10.39 -8.59
C LEU A 361 27.16 11.52 -9.11
N VAL A 362 26.85 12.01 -10.30
CA VAL A 362 27.54 13.15 -10.92
C VAL A 362 26.66 14.38 -10.82
N VAL A 363 27.23 15.49 -10.37
CA VAL A 363 26.66 16.83 -10.43
C VAL A 363 27.43 17.62 -11.49
N ALA A 364 26.76 18.09 -12.53
CA ALA A 364 27.34 18.89 -13.58
C ALA A 364 26.34 19.91 -14.13
N ASN A 365 26.73 21.19 -14.14
CA ASN A 365 25.93 22.30 -14.69
C ASN A 365 24.50 22.40 -14.05
N GLY A 366 24.39 22.07 -12.77
CA GLY A 366 23.11 22.09 -12.08
C GLY A 366 22.21 20.86 -12.34
N ASP A 367 22.70 19.91 -13.14
CA ASP A 367 22.04 18.63 -13.39
C ASP A 367 22.68 17.49 -12.61
N THR A 368 21.93 16.40 -12.39
CA THR A 368 22.35 15.24 -11.61
C THR A 368 22.04 13.95 -12.35
N ARG A 369 22.96 12.99 -12.32
CA ARG A 369 22.77 11.64 -12.86
C ARG A 369 23.45 10.60 -11.97
N VAL A 370 22.94 9.38 -11.98
CA VAL A 370 23.51 8.22 -11.27
C VAL A 370 23.91 7.15 -12.29
N GLU A 371 25.07 6.54 -12.06
CA GLU A 371 25.62 5.51 -12.95
C GLU A 371 26.29 4.40 -12.13
N PRO A 372 26.25 3.14 -12.57
CA PRO A 372 27.02 2.06 -11.94
C PRO A 372 28.53 2.22 -12.24
N GLY A 373 29.36 1.66 -11.35
CA GLY A 373 30.79 1.60 -11.53
C GLY A 373 31.57 2.68 -10.76
N ARG A 374 32.91 2.67 -10.96
CA ARG A 374 33.84 3.61 -10.32
C ARG A 374 34.30 4.68 -11.31
N VAL A 375 34.54 5.89 -10.79
CA VAL A 375 35.22 6.95 -11.50
C VAL A 375 36.67 7.07 -11.02
N GLU A 376 37.59 7.50 -11.93
CA GLU A 376 39.01 7.59 -11.60
C GLU A 376 39.30 8.60 -10.48
N SER A 377 38.62 9.72 -10.46
CA SER A 377 38.87 10.84 -9.55
C SER A 377 37.56 11.42 -9.01
N PRO A 378 36.86 10.72 -8.10
CA PRO A 378 35.66 11.26 -7.51
C PRO A 378 35.96 12.43 -6.58
N THR A 379 35.07 13.43 -6.54
CA THR A 379 35.17 14.54 -5.58
C THR A 379 35.10 14.04 -4.15
N VAL A 380 34.18 13.10 -3.92
CA VAL A 380 34.01 12.43 -2.63
C VAL A 380 33.80 10.94 -2.84
N THR A 381 34.44 10.12 -2.05
CA THR A 381 34.16 8.67 -1.91
C THR A 381 33.55 8.37 -0.56
N ILE A 382 32.45 7.65 -0.54
CA ILE A 382 31.77 7.14 0.66
C ILE A 382 31.99 5.63 0.73
N GLU A 383 32.87 5.18 1.62
CA GLU A 383 33.09 3.77 1.88
C GLU A 383 32.13 3.28 2.99
N CYS A 384 31.31 2.29 2.70
CA CYS A 384 30.41 1.66 3.68
C CYS A 384 30.05 0.24 3.24
N ARG A 385 29.33 -0.49 4.10
CA ARG A 385 28.57 -1.66 3.65
C ARG A 385 27.26 -1.21 3.01
N TYR A 386 26.77 -1.96 2.04
CA TYR A 386 25.48 -1.69 1.43
C TYR A 386 24.36 -1.60 2.46
N GLU A 387 24.35 -2.51 3.43
CA GLU A 387 23.34 -2.56 4.49
C GLU A 387 23.30 -1.29 5.34
N ASP A 388 24.48 -0.71 5.68
CA ASP A 388 24.58 0.56 6.42
C ASP A 388 24.00 1.73 5.62
N TRP A 389 24.22 1.73 4.31
CA TRP A 389 23.69 2.72 3.41
C TRP A 389 22.18 2.57 3.20
N ALA A 390 21.67 1.34 3.07
CA ALA A 390 20.25 1.06 2.99
C ALA A 390 19.50 1.50 4.27
N ASP A 391 20.08 1.28 5.45
CA ASP A 391 19.53 1.76 6.71
C ASP A 391 19.50 3.29 6.82
N LEU A 392 20.52 3.94 6.24
CA LEU A 392 20.54 5.40 6.14
C LEU A 392 19.41 5.92 5.25
N LEU A 393 19.25 5.34 4.05
CA LEU A 393 18.20 5.75 3.10
C LEU A 393 16.80 5.44 3.65
N GLY A 394 16.63 4.33 4.35
CA GLY A 394 15.38 3.93 5.00
C GLY A 394 15.10 4.66 6.32
N GLY A 395 15.91 5.66 6.69
CA GLY A 395 15.71 6.45 7.91
C GLY A 395 15.92 5.69 9.23
N ARG A 396 16.50 4.48 9.20
CA ARG A 396 16.74 3.63 10.37
C ARG A 396 18.04 3.97 11.09
N GLU A 397 18.98 4.60 10.41
CA GLU A 397 20.28 5.02 10.96
C GLU A 397 20.59 6.47 10.63
N HIS A 398 21.40 7.11 11.48
CA HIS A 398 21.80 8.50 11.30
C HIS A 398 23.24 8.58 10.74
N PRO A 399 23.53 9.44 9.72
CA PRO A 399 24.82 9.49 9.05
C PRO A 399 25.97 9.81 10.02
N LEU A 400 25.78 10.70 11.00
CA LEU A 400 26.82 11.05 11.98
C LEU A 400 27.12 9.87 12.91
N LYS A 401 26.12 9.08 13.30
CA LYS A 401 26.31 7.86 14.10
C LYS A 401 27.14 6.83 13.33
N LEU A 402 26.79 6.57 12.06
CA LEU A 402 27.55 5.65 11.21
C LEU A 402 28.99 6.11 10.99
N ALA A 403 29.20 7.43 10.83
CA ALA A 403 30.54 8.00 10.70
C ALA A 403 31.35 7.86 11.98
N ALA A 404 30.78 8.16 13.15
CA ALA A 404 31.44 7.99 14.47
C ALA A 404 31.84 6.54 14.70
N LEU A 405 31.02 5.58 14.29
CA LEU A 405 31.29 4.13 14.38
C LEU A 405 32.20 3.61 13.27
N ARG A 406 32.69 4.48 12.38
CA ARG A 406 33.50 4.14 11.19
C ARG A 406 32.83 3.14 10.24
N ARG A 407 31.50 3.03 10.28
CA ARG A 407 30.69 2.22 9.36
C ARG A 407 30.45 2.97 8.04
N LEU A 408 30.42 4.31 8.06
CA LEU A 408 30.40 5.18 6.91
C LEU A 408 31.64 6.07 6.94
N ARG A 409 32.46 6.05 5.86
CA ARG A 409 33.75 6.73 5.80
C ARG A 409 33.82 7.62 4.55
N PRO A 410 33.47 8.90 4.67
CA PRO A 410 33.66 9.85 3.57
C PRO A 410 35.13 10.21 3.44
N LYS A 411 35.65 10.28 2.20
CA LYS A 411 36.99 10.69 1.82
C LYS A 411 36.94 11.70 0.67
N GLY A 412 37.90 12.58 0.53
CA GLY A 412 37.98 13.58 -0.52
C GLY A 412 37.57 14.98 -0.05
N ASP A 413 36.91 15.77 -0.88
CA ASP A 413 36.48 17.13 -0.55
C ASP A 413 35.22 17.13 0.35
N LEU A 414 35.44 17.09 1.65
CA LEU A 414 34.36 17.12 2.65
C LEU A 414 33.63 18.48 2.70
N ARG A 415 34.22 19.57 2.19
CA ARG A 415 33.57 20.89 2.11
C ARG A 415 32.53 20.87 0.98
N TRP A 416 32.88 20.25 -0.14
CA TRP A 416 31.94 20.03 -1.23
C TRP A 416 30.78 19.11 -0.78
N LEU A 417 31.08 18.00 -0.08
CA LEU A 417 30.06 17.10 0.46
C LEU A 417 29.10 17.82 1.42
N TRP A 418 29.63 18.70 2.26
CA TRP A 418 28.80 19.50 3.19
C TRP A 418 27.81 20.40 2.46
N ARG A 419 28.18 20.96 1.32
CA ARG A 419 27.27 21.72 0.45
C ARG A 419 26.27 20.79 -0.23
N ALA A 420 26.73 19.70 -0.81
CA ALA A 420 25.94 18.72 -1.54
C ALA A 420 24.88 18.02 -0.66
N ARG A 421 25.08 17.96 0.67
CA ARG A 421 24.08 17.38 1.57
C ARG A 421 22.70 18.02 1.46
N ARG A 422 22.61 19.28 1.02
CA ARG A 422 21.35 20.01 0.88
C ARG A 422 20.46 19.47 -0.24
N MET A 423 21.01 18.70 -1.16
CA MET A 423 20.22 18.07 -2.21
C MET A 423 19.55 16.78 -1.74
N PHE A 424 19.99 16.20 -0.61
CA PHE A 424 19.31 15.04 -0.02
C PHE A 424 18.22 15.51 0.94
N PRO A 425 17.01 14.95 0.88
CA PRO A 425 15.95 15.26 1.83
C PRO A 425 16.40 14.91 3.25
N SER A 426 15.95 15.72 4.23
CA SER A 426 16.27 15.56 5.66
C SER A 426 15.38 14.52 6.29
#